data_a444e8158af32cf68e2d5d5d7023e069
#
_entry.id   a444e8158af32cf68e2d5d5d7023e069
#
_cell.length_a   1.000
_cell.length_b   1.000
_cell.length_c   1.000
_cell.angle_alpha   90.00
_cell.angle_beta   90.00
_cell.angle_gamma   90.00
#
_symmetry.space_group_name_H-M   'P 1'
#
loop_
_entity.id
_entity.type
_entity.pdbx_description
1 polymer ?
#
loop_
_entity_poly.entity_id
_entity_poly.type
_entity_poly.pdbx_seq_one_letter_code
_entity_poly.pdbx_strand_id
1 'polypeptide(L)'
;MAFFTHQVIRGLSSSAVRNAAIKHVTIIGGGQMGAGIAQVAATTGHSVVLVDTNEEILKKSAKGIEGSLKRVVKKKFADKPDAGAEFIAKVMANVSISTDAASVVGSTDLVLEAIVENLKIKQGLFGALDKVAAAHTIFASNTSSLPITDIASSTSRLDRFGGLHFFNPVPMMKLVEVIGTSATSQETFDSLLAFSKALGKTPVSCKVRSSDIPYYTILRYVHLQDTPGFIVNRLLVPYMMEAIRLHERGHGSKEDIDIAMKLGAGYPMGPFELLDYVGLDTAKFIMDGWVEKDPDNPLMQPSEMLNKLVAECKFGKKTGEGFYKYK
;
A
#
# COMPACT_ATOMS: atom_id res chain seq x y z
N MET A 1 14.72 -50.65 45.42
CA MET A 1 13.53 -50.21 44.64
C MET A 1 13.96 -49.08 43.74
N ALA A 2 14.12 -49.33 42.45
CA ALA A 2 14.53 -48.34 41.45
C ALA A 2 13.29 -47.87 40.71
N PHE A 3 12.99 -46.58 40.78
CA PHE A 3 11.93 -45.97 40.02
C PHE A 3 12.45 -45.52 38.63
N PHE A 4 12.00 -46.18 37.57
CA PHE A 4 12.19 -45.75 36.22
C PHE A 4 11.17 -44.66 35.87
N THR A 5 11.64 -43.43 35.65
CA THR A 5 10.85 -42.36 35.08
C THR A 5 10.93 -42.42 33.54
N HIS A 6 9.85 -42.82 32.90
CA HIS A 6 9.69 -42.71 31.46
C HIS A 6 9.51 -41.23 31.07
N GLN A 7 10.53 -40.60 30.49
CA GLN A 7 10.40 -39.36 29.77
C GLN A 7 9.75 -39.64 28.42
N VAL A 8 8.49 -39.19 28.26
CA VAL A 8 7.81 -39.13 26.96
C VAL A 8 8.39 -37.96 26.21
N ILE A 9 9.28 -38.20 25.25
CA ILE A 9 9.72 -37.22 24.27
C ILE A 9 8.53 -36.99 23.31
N ARG A 10 7.76 -35.91 23.52
CA ARG A 10 6.82 -35.40 22.53
C ARG A 10 7.65 -34.84 21.37
N GLY A 11 7.70 -35.57 20.27
CA GLY A 11 8.22 -35.08 19.01
C GLY A 11 7.44 -33.86 18.58
N LEU A 12 8.08 -32.69 18.60
CA LEU A 12 7.60 -31.49 17.95
C LEU A 12 7.71 -31.72 16.44
N SER A 13 6.63 -32.24 15.86
CA SER A 13 6.45 -32.20 14.42
C SER A 13 6.29 -30.70 14.03
N SER A 14 7.38 -30.10 13.63
CA SER A 14 7.31 -28.83 12.89
C SER A 14 6.75 -29.15 11.51
N SER A 15 5.42 -29.17 11.38
CA SER A 15 4.81 -29.01 10.08
C SER A 15 5.22 -27.63 9.60
N ALA A 16 6.26 -27.58 8.75
CA ALA A 16 6.56 -26.40 7.96
C ALA A 16 5.29 -26.11 7.15
N VAL A 17 4.51 -25.14 7.59
CA VAL A 17 3.38 -24.61 6.83
C VAL A 17 3.99 -24.19 5.50
N ARG A 18 3.74 -24.94 4.44
CA ARG A 18 4.10 -24.54 3.08
C ARG A 18 3.17 -23.40 2.71
N ASN A 19 3.58 -22.17 3.04
CA ASN A 19 2.92 -20.99 2.48
C ASN A 19 2.92 -21.17 0.96
N ALA A 20 1.75 -21.17 0.36
CA ALA A 20 1.63 -21.27 -1.09
C ALA A 20 2.40 -20.07 -1.69
N ALA A 21 3.47 -20.38 -2.44
CA ALA A 21 4.28 -19.33 -3.03
C ALA A 21 3.46 -18.60 -4.09
N ILE A 22 3.22 -17.31 -3.90
CA ILE A 22 2.57 -16.45 -4.90
C ILE A 22 3.50 -16.35 -6.11
N LYS A 23 3.02 -16.78 -7.28
CA LYS A 23 3.76 -16.76 -8.56
C LYS A 23 3.05 -15.96 -9.63
N HIS A 24 1.73 -16.05 -9.68
CA HIS A 24 0.86 -15.40 -10.66
C HIS A 24 0.11 -14.27 -9.97
N VAL A 25 0.36 -13.03 -10.40
CA VAL A 25 -0.20 -11.83 -9.78
C VAL A 25 -1.03 -11.06 -10.81
N THR A 26 -2.29 -10.85 -10.51
CA THR A 26 -3.14 -9.94 -11.27
C THR A 26 -3.22 -8.60 -10.54
N ILE A 27 -2.78 -7.53 -11.19
CA ILE A 27 -2.81 -6.17 -10.65
C ILE A 27 -3.90 -5.40 -11.37
N ILE A 28 -4.87 -4.88 -10.61
CA ILE A 28 -6.02 -4.18 -11.16
C ILE A 28 -5.89 -2.69 -10.90
N GLY A 29 -5.83 -1.92 -11.97
CA GLY A 29 -5.53 -0.50 -12.02
C GLY A 29 -4.19 -0.24 -12.70
N GLY A 30 -4.21 0.26 -13.94
CA GLY A 30 -3.03 0.60 -14.74
C GLY A 30 -2.43 1.96 -14.39
N GLY A 31 -2.87 2.61 -13.31
CA GLY A 31 -2.32 3.88 -12.85
C GLY A 31 -0.87 3.77 -12.37
N GLN A 32 -0.37 4.88 -11.81
CA GLN A 32 1.02 5.00 -11.34
C GLN A 32 1.39 3.91 -10.30
N MET A 33 0.49 3.62 -9.37
CA MET A 33 0.72 2.60 -8.33
C MET A 33 0.73 1.21 -8.93
N GLY A 34 -0.31 0.82 -9.69
CA GLY A 34 -0.39 -0.51 -10.28
C GLY A 34 0.74 -0.79 -11.27
N ALA A 35 1.11 0.17 -12.13
CA ALA A 35 2.26 0.03 -13.02
C ALA A 35 3.59 -0.15 -12.24
N GLY A 36 3.77 0.61 -11.15
CA GLY A 36 4.94 0.48 -10.28
C GLY A 36 5.02 -0.87 -9.58
N ILE A 37 3.89 -1.39 -9.09
CA ILE A 37 3.81 -2.71 -8.45
C ILE A 37 4.06 -3.81 -9.49
N ALA A 38 3.48 -3.70 -10.69
CA ALA A 38 3.70 -4.62 -11.80
C ALA A 38 5.19 -4.69 -12.19
N GLN A 39 5.85 -3.54 -12.30
CA GLN A 39 7.29 -3.48 -12.57
C GLN A 39 8.10 -4.25 -11.53
N VAL A 40 7.83 -4.02 -10.25
CA VAL A 40 8.60 -4.66 -9.17
C VAL A 40 8.34 -6.16 -9.12
N ALA A 41 7.09 -6.59 -9.23
CA ALA A 41 6.72 -8.01 -9.25
C ALA A 41 7.35 -8.73 -10.45
N ALA A 42 7.26 -8.17 -11.67
CA ALA A 42 7.88 -8.75 -12.87
C ALA A 42 9.41 -8.80 -12.76
N THR A 43 10.04 -7.78 -12.17
CA THR A 43 11.51 -7.72 -11.97
C THR A 43 11.99 -8.83 -11.05
N THR A 44 11.17 -9.28 -10.12
CA THR A 44 11.49 -10.38 -9.18
C THR A 44 11.02 -11.75 -9.66
N GLY A 45 10.57 -11.85 -10.92
CA GLY A 45 10.29 -13.12 -11.58
C GLY A 45 8.85 -13.63 -11.43
N HIS A 46 7.94 -12.80 -10.91
CA HIS A 46 6.51 -13.14 -10.88
C HIS A 46 5.89 -12.95 -12.28
N SER A 47 4.97 -13.83 -12.63
CA SER A 47 4.10 -13.63 -13.81
C SER A 47 3.00 -12.62 -13.44
N VAL A 48 2.93 -11.53 -14.19
CA VAL A 48 2.04 -10.39 -13.88
C VAL A 48 1.07 -10.15 -15.01
N VAL A 49 -0.21 -10.05 -14.68
CA VAL A 49 -1.24 -9.50 -15.57
C VAL A 49 -1.65 -8.13 -15.03
N LEU A 50 -1.37 -7.07 -15.79
CA LEU A 50 -1.83 -5.72 -15.45
C LEU A 50 -3.18 -5.48 -16.13
N VAL A 51 -4.19 -5.14 -15.34
CA VAL A 51 -5.57 -4.96 -15.79
C VAL A 51 -6.02 -3.52 -15.59
N ASP A 52 -6.66 -2.96 -16.61
CA ASP A 52 -7.39 -1.69 -16.52
C ASP A 52 -8.53 -1.70 -17.54
N THR A 53 -9.61 -1.01 -17.29
CA THR A 53 -10.73 -0.90 -18.23
C THR A 53 -10.40 -0.11 -19.48
N ASN A 54 -9.31 0.67 -19.46
CA ASN A 54 -8.88 1.53 -20.54
C ASN A 54 -7.56 1.02 -21.18
N GLU A 55 -7.62 0.59 -22.42
CA GLU A 55 -6.47 0.07 -23.18
C GLU A 55 -5.34 1.10 -23.32
N GLU A 56 -5.66 2.39 -23.47
CA GLU A 56 -4.65 3.46 -23.59
C GLU A 56 -3.87 3.63 -22.26
N ILE A 57 -4.55 3.45 -21.11
CA ILE A 57 -3.88 3.45 -19.81
C ILE A 57 -2.89 2.27 -19.76
N LEU A 58 -3.29 1.08 -20.19
CA LEU A 58 -2.43 -0.11 -20.20
C LEU A 58 -1.21 0.08 -21.09
N LYS A 59 -1.39 0.60 -22.32
CA LYS A 59 -0.30 0.93 -23.24
C LYS A 59 0.68 1.96 -22.64
N LYS A 60 0.13 3.01 -22.01
CA LYS A 60 0.93 4.02 -21.32
C LYS A 60 1.71 3.43 -20.14
N SER A 61 1.09 2.53 -19.39
CA SER A 61 1.70 1.85 -18.25
C SER A 61 2.85 0.95 -18.69
N ALA A 62 2.65 0.14 -19.72
CA ALA A 62 3.70 -0.73 -20.29
C ALA A 62 4.91 0.10 -20.77
N LYS A 63 4.67 1.20 -21.50
CA LYS A 63 5.74 2.15 -21.90
C LYS A 63 6.41 2.79 -20.69
N GLY A 64 5.66 3.12 -19.65
CA GLY A 64 6.16 3.69 -18.40
C GLY A 64 7.08 2.73 -17.65
N ILE A 65 6.71 1.45 -17.57
CA ILE A 65 7.52 0.37 -16.98
C ILE A 65 8.82 0.22 -17.77
N GLU A 66 8.74 0.09 -19.09
CA GLU A 66 9.93 -0.03 -19.94
C GLU A 66 10.88 1.18 -19.80
N GLY A 67 10.34 2.40 -19.82
CA GLY A 67 11.11 3.63 -19.61
C GLY A 67 11.75 3.70 -18.22
N SER A 68 11.09 3.18 -17.19
CA SER A 68 11.64 3.07 -15.83
C SER A 68 12.78 2.05 -15.80
N LEU A 69 12.62 0.89 -16.42
CA LEU A 69 13.66 -0.15 -16.52
C LEU A 69 14.89 0.37 -17.27
N LYS A 70 14.71 1.12 -18.37
CA LYS A 70 15.82 1.77 -19.11
C LYS A 70 16.65 2.68 -18.20
N ARG A 71 16.00 3.45 -17.29
CA ARG A 71 16.73 4.27 -16.29
C ARG A 71 17.50 3.44 -15.28
N VAL A 72 16.95 2.30 -14.85
CA VAL A 72 17.64 1.36 -13.94
C VAL A 72 18.85 0.74 -14.64
N VAL A 73 18.69 0.28 -15.88
CA VAL A 73 19.76 -0.32 -16.67
C VAL A 73 20.89 0.66 -16.91
N LYS A 74 20.59 1.91 -17.27
CA LYS A 74 21.61 2.96 -17.45
C LYS A 74 22.52 3.15 -16.22
N LYS A 75 21.98 2.89 -15.01
CA LYS A 75 22.75 3.01 -13.76
C LYS A 75 23.45 1.71 -13.37
N LYS A 76 22.80 0.55 -13.56
CA LYS A 76 23.30 -0.73 -13.03
C LYS A 76 24.13 -1.53 -14.04
N PHE A 77 23.95 -1.29 -15.35
CA PHE A 77 24.56 -2.03 -16.44
C PHE A 77 25.33 -1.09 -17.39
N ALA A 78 25.87 0.03 -16.87
CA ALA A 78 26.59 1.02 -17.68
C ALA A 78 27.70 0.37 -18.53
N ASP A 79 28.43 -0.60 -17.95
CA ASP A 79 29.55 -1.29 -18.59
C ASP A 79 29.13 -2.56 -19.38
N LYS A 80 27.84 -2.91 -19.40
CA LYS A 80 27.31 -4.14 -20.00
C LYS A 80 25.95 -3.89 -20.67
N PRO A 81 25.91 -3.14 -21.81
CA PRO A 81 24.65 -2.71 -22.44
C PRO A 81 23.79 -3.89 -22.90
N ASP A 82 24.40 -4.96 -23.44
CA ASP A 82 23.67 -6.15 -23.90
C ASP A 82 22.95 -6.87 -22.75
N ALA A 83 23.62 -7.04 -21.60
CA ALA A 83 23.01 -7.60 -20.40
C ALA A 83 21.87 -6.71 -19.88
N GLY A 84 21.96 -5.39 -20.06
CA GLY A 84 20.90 -4.44 -19.77
C GLY A 84 19.66 -4.63 -20.66
N ALA A 85 19.87 -4.83 -21.96
CA ALA A 85 18.78 -5.08 -22.91
C ALA A 85 18.09 -6.41 -22.62
N GLU A 86 18.87 -7.47 -22.37
CA GLU A 86 18.35 -8.79 -21.97
C GLU A 86 17.54 -8.72 -20.68
N PHE A 87 18.01 -7.97 -19.67
CA PHE A 87 17.28 -7.76 -18.43
C PHE A 87 15.92 -7.11 -18.68
N ILE A 88 15.84 -6.04 -19.52
CA ILE A 88 14.57 -5.39 -19.84
C ILE A 88 13.63 -6.38 -20.55
N ALA A 89 14.13 -7.11 -21.55
CA ALA A 89 13.33 -8.08 -22.29
C ALA A 89 12.76 -9.16 -21.38
N LYS A 90 13.57 -9.70 -20.47
CA LYS A 90 13.16 -10.70 -19.49
C LYS A 90 12.06 -10.18 -18.55
N VAL A 91 12.20 -8.97 -18.04
CA VAL A 91 11.20 -8.36 -17.14
C VAL A 91 9.91 -8.10 -17.89
N MET A 92 9.98 -7.54 -19.10
CA MET A 92 8.79 -7.26 -19.93
C MET A 92 8.06 -8.54 -20.36
N ALA A 93 8.77 -9.64 -20.57
CA ALA A 93 8.17 -10.95 -20.86
C ALA A 93 7.32 -11.50 -19.70
N ASN A 94 7.56 -11.05 -18.48
CA ASN A 94 6.75 -11.40 -17.30
C ASN A 94 5.49 -10.53 -17.16
N VAL A 95 5.29 -9.51 -18.01
CA VAL A 95 4.14 -8.59 -17.91
C VAL A 95 3.24 -8.79 -19.13
N SER A 96 2.01 -9.16 -18.87
CA SER A 96 0.91 -9.12 -19.84
C SER A 96 -0.13 -8.07 -19.43
N ILE A 97 -0.99 -7.67 -20.35
CA ILE A 97 -2.05 -6.68 -20.12
C ILE A 97 -3.41 -7.27 -20.52
N SER A 98 -4.46 -6.88 -19.84
CA SER A 98 -5.84 -7.27 -20.16
C SER A 98 -6.81 -6.15 -19.80
N THR A 99 -7.90 -6.02 -20.57
CA THR A 99 -9.02 -5.14 -20.21
C THR A 99 -10.13 -5.88 -19.48
N ASP A 100 -10.03 -7.19 -19.31
CA ASP A 100 -11.01 -8.03 -18.66
C ASP A 100 -10.39 -8.76 -17.45
N ALA A 101 -10.70 -8.27 -16.25
CA ALA A 101 -10.23 -8.86 -15.00
C ALA A 101 -10.79 -10.27 -14.77
N ALA A 102 -12.06 -10.50 -15.15
CA ALA A 102 -12.73 -11.78 -14.90
C ALA A 102 -12.10 -12.93 -15.69
N SER A 103 -11.63 -12.65 -16.91
CA SER A 103 -11.00 -13.65 -17.77
C SER A 103 -9.63 -14.14 -17.28
N VAL A 104 -8.94 -13.34 -16.42
CA VAL A 104 -7.54 -13.61 -16.02
C VAL A 104 -7.39 -14.10 -14.57
N VAL A 105 -8.40 -13.90 -13.72
CA VAL A 105 -8.25 -14.24 -12.29
C VAL A 105 -8.44 -15.72 -11.96
N GLY A 106 -8.93 -16.52 -12.89
CA GLY A 106 -9.18 -17.96 -12.68
C GLY A 106 -7.92 -18.79 -12.35
N SER A 107 -6.72 -18.31 -12.71
CA SER A 107 -5.43 -18.96 -12.45
C SER A 107 -4.46 -18.10 -11.62
N THR A 108 -4.98 -17.07 -10.95
CA THR A 108 -4.19 -16.08 -10.22
C THR A 108 -4.03 -16.50 -8.75
N ASP A 109 -2.80 -16.39 -8.23
CA ASP A 109 -2.52 -16.64 -6.81
C ASP A 109 -2.88 -15.41 -5.96
N LEU A 110 -2.58 -14.19 -6.47
CA LEU A 110 -2.83 -12.92 -5.79
C LEU A 110 -3.48 -11.92 -6.75
N VAL A 111 -4.65 -11.43 -6.39
CA VAL A 111 -5.25 -10.22 -6.98
C VAL A 111 -4.89 -9.04 -6.10
N LEU A 112 -4.22 -8.04 -6.66
CA LEU A 112 -3.83 -6.81 -5.97
C LEU A 112 -4.50 -5.62 -6.67
N GLU A 113 -5.39 -4.95 -5.94
CA GLU A 113 -6.15 -3.81 -6.44
C GLU A 113 -5.42 -2.50 -6.14
N ALA A 114 -5.34 -1.63 -7.16
CA ALA A 114 -4.76 -0.28 -7.09
C ALA A 114 -5.57 0.72 -7.96
N ILE A 115 -6.91 0.64 -7.85
CA ILE A 115 -7.84 1.54 -8.56
C ILE A 115 -8.12 2.80 -7.74
N VAL A 116 -9.11 3.61 -8.21
CA VAL A 116 -9.54 4.83 -7.50
C VAL A 116 -9.98 4.56 -6.07
N GLU A 117 -9.72 5.52 -5.17
CA GLU A 117 -10.00 5.40 -3.74
C GLU A 117 -11.49 5.66 -3.45
N ASN A 118 -12.32 4.67 -3.79
CA ASN A 118 -13.76 4.69 -3.56
C ASN A 118 -14.24 3.31 -3.09
N LEU A 119 -14.81 3.25 -1.88
CA LEU A 119 -15.21 2.01 -1.24
C LEU A 119 -16.19 1.20 -2.09
N LYS A 120 -17.24 1.83 -2.62
CA LYS A 120 -18.28 1.13 -3.40
C LYS A 120 -17.73 0.55 -4.70
N ILE A 121 -16.80 1.26 -5.36
CA ILE A 121 -16.15 0.79 -6.59
C ILE A 121 -15.28 -0.42 -6.27
N LYS A 122 -14.48 -0.37 -5.19
CA LYS A 122 -13.63 -1.48 -4.75
C LYS A 122 -14.47 -2.69 -4.34
N GLN A 123 -15.55 -2.49 -3.58
CA GLN A 123 -16.49 -3.55 -3.20
C GLN A 123 -17.13 -4.20 -4.44
N GLY A 124 -17.62 -3.41 -5.39
CA GLY A 124 -18.18 -3.90 -6.66
C GLY A 124 -17.18 -4.76 -7.44
N LEU A 125 -15.94 -4.31 -7.54
CA LEU A 125 -14.86 -5.05 -8.18
C LEU A 125 -14.62 -6.41 -7.49
N PHE A 126 -14.31 -6.40 -6.20
CA PHE A 126 -13.98 -7.62 -5.46
C PHE A 126 -15.17 -8.60 -5.39
N GLY A 127 -16.39 -8.10 -5.23
CA GLY A 127 -17.59 -8.94 -5.25
C GLY A 127 -17.86 -9.60 -6.61
N ALA A 128 -17.47 -8.96 -7.72
CA ALA A 128 -17.52 -9.57 -9.04
C ALA A 128 -16.41 -10.63 -9.23
N LEU A 129 -15.18 -10.33 -8.81
CA LEU A 129 -14.05 -11.23 -8.93
C LEU A 129 -14.17 -12.46 -8.01
N ASP A 130 -14.79 -12.31 -6.86
CA ASP A 130 -15.00 -13.42 -5.91
C ASP A 130 -15.75 -14.60 -6.51
N LYS A 131 -16.61 -14.34 -7.50
CA LYS A 131 -17.43 -15.35 -8.18
C LYS A 131 -16.64 -16.18 -9.19
N VAL A 132 -15.51 -15.68 -9.70
CA VAL A 132 -14.77 -16.27 -10.83
C VAL A 132 -13.30 -16.59 -10.47
N ALA A 133 -12.77 -16.01 -9.41
CA ALA A 133 -11.42 -16.30 -8.96
C ALA A 133 -11.32 -17.70 -8.34
N ALA A 134 -10.17 -18.36 -8.55
CA ALA A 134 -9.92 -19.68 -7.95
C ALA A 134 -10.07 -19.65 -6.42
N ALA A 135 -10.39 -20.80 -5.83
CA ALA A 135 -10.61 -20.89 -4.38
C ALA A 135 -9.38 -20.51 -3.55
N HIS A 136 -8.16 -20.75 -4.06
CA HIS A 136 -6.91 -20.42 -3.38
C HIS A 136 -6.49 -18.97 -3.50
N THR A 137 -7.08 -18.21 -4.44
CA THR A 137 -6.66 -16.83 -4.73
C THR A 137 -6.81 -15.92 -3.52
N ILE A 138 -5.74 -15.23 -3.18
CA ILE A 138 -5.71 -14.18 -2.17
C ILE A 138 -6.12 -12.86 -2.82
N PHE A 139 -6.94 -12.07 -2.14
CA PHE A 139 -7.26 -10.71 -2.52
C PHE A 139 -6.53 -9.71 -1.63
N ALA A 140 -6.00 -8.66 -2.22
CA ALA A 140 -5.36 -7.57 -1.49
C ALA A 140 -5.69 -6.21 -2.11
N SER A 141 -5.88 -5.20 -1.27
CA SER A 141 -6.05 -3.82 -1.70
C SER A 141 -4.81 -2.98 -1.37
N ASN A 142 -4.43 -2.09 -2.29
CA ASN A 142 -3.38 -1.08 -2.08
C ASN A 142 -3.97 0.25 -1.56
N THR A 143 -5.17 0.24 -0.99
CA THR A 143 -5.76 1.43 -0.38
C THR A 143 -4.81 2.08 0.62
N SER A 144 -4.87 3.40 0.72
CA SER A 144 -4.10 4.19 1.69
C SER A 144 -4.91 4.66 2.89
N SER A 145 -6.25 4.65 2.76
CA SER A 145 -7.14 5.32 3.73
C SER A 145 -8.40 4.54 4.08
N LEU A 146 -8.84 3.59 3.23
CA LEU A 146 -10.05 2.81 3.49
C LEU A 146 -9.75 1.59 4.36
N PRO A 147 -10.63 1.22 5.31
CA PRO A 147 -10.49 -0.03 6.06
C PRO A 147 -10.53 -1.24 5.13
N ILE A 148 -9.60 -2.16 5.31
CA ILE A 148 -9.57 -3.42 4.54
C ILE A 148 -10.81 -4.27 4.86
N THR A 149 -11.27 -4.25 6.12
CA THR A 149 -12.51 -4.94 6.54
C THR A 149 -13.71 -4.49 5.73
N ASP A 150 -13.86 -3.17 5.52
CA ASP A 150 -14.97 -2.61 4.75
C ASP A 150 -14.91 -3.05 3.28
N ILE A 151 -13.72 -3.08 2.68
CA ILE A 151 -13.53 -3.54 1.30
C ILE A 151 -13.82 -5.04 1.19
N ALA A 152 -13.29 -5.84 2.11
CA ALA A 152 -13.42 -7.29 2.13
C ALA A 152 -14.86 -7.77 2.32
N SER A 153 -15.71 -6.96 2.96
CA SER A 153 -17.13 -7.32 3.27
C SER A 153 -17.97 -7.69 2.05
N SER A 154 -17.53 -7.31 0.85
CA SER A 154 -18.19 -7.65 -0.42
C SER A 154 -17.84 -9.05 -0.94
N THR A 155 -16.97 -9.81 -0.27
CA THR A 155 -16.47 -11.12 -0.70
C THR A 155 -16.81 -12.23 0.29
N SER A 156 -16.80 -13.47 -0.17
CA SER A 156 -16.96 -14.67 0.66
C SER A 156 -15.64 -15.19 1.25
N ARG A 157 -14.48 -14.66 0.82
CA ARG A 157 -13.13 -15.11 1.17
C ARG A 157 -12.43 -14.20 2.18
N LEU A 158 -13.11 -13.83 3.28
CA LEU A 158 -12.59 -12.92 4.30
C LEU A 158 -11.25 -13.41 4.90
N ASP A 159 -11.07 -14.71 5.01
CA ASP A 159 -9.86 -15.38 5.47
C ASP A 159 -8.68 -15.25 4.50
N ARG A 160 -8.97 -14.99 3.20
CA ARG A 160 -7.99 -14.77 2.12
C ARG A 160 -8.03 -13.35 1.59
N PHE A 161 -8.32 -12.38 2.46
CA PHE A 161 -8.30 -10.96 2.14
C PHE A 161 -7.35 -10.20 3.07
N GLY A 162 -6.56 -9.26 2.51
CA GLY A 162 -5.66 -8.41 3.26
C GLY A 162 -5.36 -7.10 2.57
N GLY A 163 -4.49 -6.28 3.16
CA GLY A 163 -3.96 -5.07 2.55
C GLY A 163 -2.48 -5.22 2.22
N LEU A 164 -2.07 -4.63 1.11
CA LEU A 164 -0.69 -4.46 0.69
C LEU A 164 -0.48 -3.00 0.27
N HIS A 165 -0.16 -2.15 1.23
CA HIS A 165 0.03 -0.73 1.00
C HIS A 165 1.46 -0.42 0.58
N PHE A 166 1.62 -0.13 -0.71
CA PHE A 166 2.88 0.31 -1.31
C PHE A 166 2.97 1.84 -1.31
N PHE A 167 4.20 2.35 -1.32
CA PHE A 167 4.49 3.78 -1.31
C PHE A 167 5.04 4.25 -2.65
N ASN A 168 4.59 5.43 -3.08
CA ASN A 168 5.03 6.06 -4.33
C ASN A 168 6.38 6.78 -4.16
N PRO A 169 7.36 6.60 -5.06
CA PRO A 169 7.39 5.73 -6.24
C PRO A 169 7.70 4.27 -5.88
N VAL A 170 6.85 3.33 -6.29
CA VAL A 170 6.95 1.92 -5.88
C VAL A 170 8.32 1.29 -6.11
N PRO A 171 9.02 1.51 -7.25
CA PRO A 171 10.34 0.90 -7.46
C PRO A 171 11.42 1.42 -6.50
N MET A 172 11.25 2.61 -5.93
CA MET A 172 12.24 3.28 -5.06
C MET A 172 11.97 3.03 -3.58
N MET A 173 10.71 3.05 -3.18
CA MET A 173 10.30 2.90 -1.78
C MET A 173 10.45 1.45 -1.33
N LYS A 174 11.17 1.25 -0.22
CA LYS A 174 11.46 -0.10 0.29
C LYS A 174 10.34 -0.66 1.16
N LEU A 175 9.49 0.19 1.72
CA LEU A 175 8.45 -0.19 2.67
C LEU A 175 7.22 -0.75 1.96
N VAL A 176 6.63 -1.79 2.54
CA VAL A 176 5.26 -2.23 2.29
C VAL A 176 4.59 -2.48 3.64
N GLU A 177 3.47 -1.84 3.89
CA GLU A 177 2.62 -2.19 5.03
C GLU A 177 1.73 -3.37 4.63
N VAL A 178 1.74 -4.41 5.46
CA VAL A 178 0.91 -5.62 5.29
C VAL A 178 -0.18 -5.59 6.34
N ILE A 179 -1.42 -5.47 5.90
CA ILE A 179 -2.58 -5.28 6.77
C ILE A 179 -3.40 -6.57 6.83
N GLY A 180 -3.60 -7.09 8.04
CA GLY A 180 -4.55 -8.17 8.31
C GLY A 180 -5.78 -7.61 9.01
N THR A 181 -6.96 -8.12 8.65
CA THR A 181 -8.20 -7.92 9.39
C THR A 181 -8.35 -8.99 10.50
N SER A 182 -9.37 -8.89 11.33
CA SER A 182 -9.70 -9.94 12.31
C SER A 182 -10.06 -11.27 11.63
N ALA A 183 -10.55 -11.25 10.39
CA ALA A 183 -10.92 -12.42 9.62
C ALA A 183 -9.77 -12.99 8.76
N THR A 184 -8.72 -12.20 8.49
CA THR A 184 -7.57 -12.65 7.69
C THR A 184 -6.87 -13.83 8.37
N SER A 185 -6.76 -14.96 7.68
CA SER A 185 -6.05 -16.14 8.22
C SER A 185 -4.56 -15.84 8.39
N GLN A 186 -3.91 -16.56 9.33
CA GLN A 186 -2.47 -16.43 9.54
C GLN A 186 -1.68 -16.86 8.28
N GLU A 187 -2.15 -17.91 7.58
CA GLU A 187 -1.57 -18.38 6.33
C GLU A 187 -1.59 -17.30 5.23
N THR A 188 -2.72 -16.62 5.06
CA THR A 188 -2.85 -15.50 4.13
C THR A 188 -1.90 -14.35 4.50
N PHE A 189 -1.88 -13.98 5.77
CA PHE A 189 -1.02 -12.91 6.26
C PHE A 189 0.46 -13.21 6.05
N ASP A 190 0.88 -14.44 6.37
CA ASP A 190 2.27 -14.89 6.17
C ASP A 190 2.64 -14.97 4.68
N SER A 191 1.68 -15.35 3.81
CA SER A 191 1.86 -15.34 2.35
C SER A 191 2.07 -13.91 1.81
N LEU A 192 1.31 -12.93 2.30
CA LEU A 192 1.48 -11.52 1.91
C LEU A 192 2.82 -10.95 2.42
N LEU A 193 3.25 -11.31 3.63
CA LEU A 193 4.58 -10.96 4.15
C LEU A 193 5.69 -11.57 3.30
N ALA A 194 5.56 -12.86 2.95
CA ALA A 194 6.54 -13.58 2.12
C ALA A 194 6.62 -12.98 0.71
N PHE A 195 5.48 -12.66 0.10
CA PHE A 195 5.41 -11.97 -1.19
C PHE A 195 6.12 -10.62 -1.14
N SER A 196 5.82 -9.79 -0.14
CA SER A 196 6.48 -8.49 0.01
C SER A 196 8.01 -8.61 0.13
N LYS A 197 8.50 -9.62 0.86
CA LYS A 197 9.95 -9.92 0.95
C LYS A 197 10.51 -10.39 -0.38
N ALA A 198 9.80 -11.24 -1.12
CA ALA A 198 10.19 -11.71 -2.45
C ALA A 198 10.31 -10.57 -3.46
N LEU A 199 9.52 -9.51 -3.31
CA LEU A 199 9.65 -8.27 -4.08
C LEU A 199 10.88 -7.43 -3.70
N GLY A 200 11.71 -7.85 -2.75
CA GLY A 200 12.83 -7.07 -2.24
C GLY A 200 12.40 -5.89 -1.36
N LYS A 201 11.18 -5.93 -0.82
CA LYS A 201 10.65 -4.92 0.09
C LYS A 201 10.88 -5.31 1.55
N THR A 202 10.77 -4.31 2.43
CA THR A 202 10.72 -4.50 3.87
C THR A 202 9.25 -4.43 4.32
N PRO A 203 8.60 -5.58 4.60
CA PRO A 203 7.23 -5.56 5.07
C PRO A 203 7.17 -5.18 6.54
N VAL A 204 6.18 -4.36 6.89
CA VAL A 204 5.81 -4.02 8.27
C VAL A 204 4.39 -4.51 8.52
N SER A 205 4.20 -5.20 9.64
CA SER A 205 2.89 -5.75 10.02
C SER A 205 1.99 -4.68 10.62
N CYS A 206 0.81 -4.53 10.05
CA CYS A 206 -0.30 -3.76 10.63
C CYS A 206 -1.34 -4.74 11.21
N LYS A 207 -0.89 -5.70 12.02
CA LYS A 207 -1.70 -6.69 12.73
C LYS A 207 -1.19 -6.83 14.15
N VAL A 208 -2.06 -6.65 15.12
CA VAL A 208 -1.73 -6.91 16.52
C VAL A 208 -1.90 -8.41 16.79
N ARG A 209 -0.86 -9.08 17.30
CA ARG A 209 -0.99 -10.47 17.74
C ARG A 209 -1.69 -10.51 19.09
N SER A 210 -2.68 -11.37 19.23
CA SER A 210 -3.41 -11.54 20.50
C SER A 210 -2.49 -12.01 21.65
N SER A 211 -1.34 -12.63 21.34
CA SER A 211 -0.32 -13.02 22.30
C SER A 211 0.43 -11.84 22.94
N ASP A 212 0.42 -10.67 22.31
CA ASP A 212 1.23 -9.52 22.71
C ASP A 212 0.44 -8.53 23.58
N ILE A 213 -0.85 -8.83 23.87
CA ILE A 213 -1.76 -7.92 24.57
C ILE A 213 -2.38 -8.62 25.79
N PRO A 214 -2.36 -8.01 26.97
CA PRO A 214 -3.08 -8.50 28.15
C PRO A 214 -4.58 -8.64 27.88
N TYR A 215 -5.20 -9.74 28.36
CA TYR A 215 -6.59 -10.14 28.08
C TYR A 215 -7.62 -9.02 28.25
N TYR A 216 -7.47 -8.16 29.25
CA TYR A 216 -8.37 -7.01 29.52
C TYR A 216 -8.23 -5.86 28.50
N THR A 217 -7.19 -5.87 27.66
CA THR A 217 -6.95 -4.85 26.64
C THR A 217 -7.45 -5.32 25.25
N ILE A 218 -7.68 -6.62 25.07
CA ILE A 218 -8.06 -7.24 23.78
C ILE A 218 -9.35 -6.59 23.23
N LEU A 219 -10.36 -6.35 24.04
CA LEU A 219 -11.64 -5.75 23.60
C LEU A 219 -11.49 -4.34 23.02
N ARG A 220 -10.46 -3.59 23.44
CA ARG A 220 -10.18 -2.23 22.96
C ARG A 220 -9.29 -2.22 21.72
N TYR A 221 -8.48 -3.27 21.49
CA TYR A 221 -7.49 -3.35 20.42
C TYR A 221 -7.97 -4.09 19.16
N VAL A 222 -9.12 -4.78 19.21
CA VAL A 222 -9.72 -5.44 18.04
C VAL A 222 -10.00 -4.44 16.89
N HIS A 223 -10.14 -3.14 17.22
CA HIS A 223 -10.36 -2.07 16.24
C HIS A 223 -9.07 -1.46 15.65
N LEU A 224 -7.87 -1.85 16.11
CA LEU A 224 -6.61 -1.24 15.68
C LEU A 224 -5.92 -1.96 14.52
N GLN A 225 -6.45 -3.10 14.07
CA GLN A 225 -5.80 -3.94 13.05
C GLN A 225 -5.94 -3.37 11.64
N ASP A 226 -6.99 -2.59 11.39
CA ASP A 226 -7.37 -2.02 10.11
C ASP A 226 -7.73 -0.54 10.27
N THR A 227 -6.90 0.17 11.03
CA THR A 227 -7.09 1.62 11.28
C THR A 227 -6.81 2.41 10.01
N PRO A 228 -7.71 3.31 9.59
CA PRO A 228 -7.49 4.16 8.43
C PRO A 228 -6.15 4.88 8.47
N GLY A 229 -5.35 4.73 7.40
CA GLY A 229 -3.99 5.28 7.31
C GLY A 229 -2.89 4.38 7.84
N PHE A 230 -3.24 3.21 8.37
CA PHE A 230 -2.33 2.17 8.89
C PHE A 230 -1.29 2.72 9.88
N ILE A 231 0.00 2.68 9.57
CA ILE A 231 1.04 3.24 10.44
C ILE A 231 1.53 4.58 9.91
N VAL A 232 2.01 4.62 8.67
CA VAL A 232 2.70 5.80 8.13
C VAL A 232 1.74 6.98 8.02
N ASN A 233 0.63 6.81 7.29
CA ASN A 233 -0.30 7.93 7.09
C ASN A 233 -1.02 8.31 8.39
N ARG A 234 -1.29 7.34 9.28
CA ARG A 234 -1.91 7.61 10.59
C ARG A 234 -1.04 8.51 11.49
N LEU A 235 0.28 8.44 11.35
CA LEU A 235 1.21 9.32 12.06
C LEU A 235 1.52 10.59 11.26
N LEU A 236 1.66 10.46 9.95
CA LEU A 236 2.14 11.54 9.08
C LEU A 236 1.07 12.62 8.84
N VAL A 237 -0.18 12.22 8.60
CA VAL A 237 -1.26 13.18 8.31
C VAL A 237 -1.54 14.09 9.51
N PRO A 238 -1.75 13.60 10.75
CA PRO A 238 -1.88 14.46 11.91
C PRO A 238 -0.67 15.35 12.17
N TYR A 239 0.55 14.86 11.92
CA TYR A 239 1.78 15.66 11.99
C TYR A 239 1.74 16.85 11.02
N MET A 240 1.37 16.62 9.75
CA MET A 240 1.24 17.69 8.76
C MET A 240 0.12 18.68 9.13
N MET A 241 -0.99 18.17 9.65
CA MET A 241 -2.10 19.02 10.11
C MET A 241 -1.71 19.89 11.32
N GLU A 242 -0.92 19.35 12.25
CA GLU A 242 -0.43 20.14 13.38
C GLU A 242 0.56 21.22 12.93
N ALA A 243 1.36 20.96 11.90
CA ALA A 243 2.22 21.99 11.30
C ALA A 243 1.40 23.16 10.73
N ILE A 244 0.28 22.85 10.03
CA ILE A 244 -0.62 23.91 9.55
C ILE A 244 -1.21 24.69 10.73
N ARG A 245 -1.73 24.01 11.76
CA ARG A 245 -2.29 24.66 12.97
C ARG A 245 -1.25 25.51 13.70
N LEU A 246 -0.01 25.07 13.76
CA LEU A 246 1.09 25.86 14.35
C LEU A 246 1.30 27.17 13.59
N HIS A 247 1.25 27.11 12.26
CA HIS A 247 1.35 28.29 11.40
C HIS A 247 0.13 29.20 11.52
N GLU A 248 -1.10 28.64 11.50
CA GLU A 248 -2.36 29.39 11.67
C GLU A 248 -2.38 30.17 13.01
N ARG A 249 -1.81 29.61 14.08
CA ARG A 249 -1.64 30.27 15.37
C ARG A 249 -0.53 31.34 15.40
N GLY A 250 0.21 31.52 14.30
CA GLY A 250 1.28 32.51 14.18
C GLY A 250 2.57 32.15 14.95
N HIS A 251 2.74 30.88 15.35
CA HIS A 251 3.91 30.42 16.09
C HIS A 251 5.15 30.19 15.22
N GLY A 252 4.99 30.16 13.90
CA GLY A 252 6.10 30.02 12.95
C GLY A 252 5.65 30.26 11.51
N SER A 253 6.58 30.72 10.67
CA SER A 253 6.36 30.74 9.24
C SER A 253 6.39 29.31 8.68
N LYS A 254 5.71 29.06 7.56
CA LYS A 254 5.78 27.76 6.89
C LYS A 254 7.22 27.39 6.50
N GLU A 255 8.01 28.38 6.10
CA GLU A 255 9.42 28.23 5.75
C GLU A 255 10.26 27.79 6.95
N ASP A 256 10.10 28.44 8.11
CA ASP A 256 10.83 28.10 9.33
C ASP A 256 10.42 26.73 9.88
N ILE A 257 9.14 26.38 9.83
CA ILE A 257 8.63 25.07 10.24
C ILE A 257 9.23 23.97 9.36
N ASP A 258 9.25 24.16 8.03
CA ASP A 258 9.88 23.21 7.10
C ASP A 258 11.38 23.05 7.35
N ILE A 259 12.08 24.15 7.57
CA ILE A 259 13.52 24.15 7.90
C ILE A 259 13.77 23.43 9.23
N ALA A 260 12.98 23.76 10.26
CA ALA A 260 13.11 23.15 11.59
C ALA A 260 12.93 21.61 11.53
N MET A 261 11.95 21.15 10.79
CA MET A 261 11.70 19.71 10.67
C MET A 261 12.75 18.98 9.81
N LYS A 262 13.27 19.63 8.77
CA LYS A 262 14.37 19.08 7.98
C LYS A 262 15.67 18.99 8.77
N LEU A 263 16.06 20.06 9.45
CA LEU A 263 17.35 20.14 10.11
C LEU A 263 17.33 19.64 11.57
N GLY A 264 16.22 19.84 12.27
CA GLY A 264 16.09 19.46 13.67
C GLY A 264 15.63 18.01 13.86
N ALA A 265 14.76 17.51 13.00
CA ALA A 265 14.21 16.14 13.08
C ALA A 265 14.73 15.20 11.98
N GLY A 266 15.53 15.69 11.03
CA GLY A 266 16.13 14.87 9.96
C GLY A 266 15.14 14.41 8.88
N TYR A 267 13.99 15.06 8.73
CA TYR A 267 13.06 14.75 7.65
C TYR A 267 13.60 15.17 6.29
N PRO A 268 13.39 14.39 5.22
CA PRO A 268 13.85 14.73 3.87
C PRO A 268 13.12 15.94 3.28
N MET A 269 11.90 16.20 3.73
CA MET A 269 11.03 17.34 3.37
C MET A 269 10.35 17.86 4.62
N GLY A 270 10.14 19.18 4.69
CA GLY A 270 9.29 19.76 5.72
C GLY A 270 7.80 19.45 5.48
N PRO A 271 6.93 19.68 6.48
CA PRO A 271 5.52 19.29 6.39
C PRO A 271 4.75 20.02 5.30
N PHE A 272 5.04 21.28 5.02
CA PHE A 272 4.37 22.05 3.96
C PHE A 272 4.88 21.66 2.57
N GLU A 273 6.19 21.41 2.42
CA GLU A 273 6.75 20.85 1.20
C GLU A 273 6.14 19.47 0.89
N LEU A 274 5.93 18.66 1.92
CA LEU A 274 5.36 17.33 1.79
C LEU A 274 3.88 17.38 1.43
N LEU A 275 3.11 18.27 2.05
CA LEU A 275 1.70 18.52 1.69
C LEU A 275 1.55 18.90 0.22
N ASP A 276 2.37 19.83 -0.27
CA ASP A 276 2.35 20.24 -1.67
C ASP A 276 2.82 19.13 -2.63
N TYR A 277 3.68 18.22 -2.15
CA TYR A 277 4.11 17.05 -2.92
C TYR A 277 3.04 15.97 -3.03
N VAL A 278 2.36 15.67 -1.93
CA VAL A 278 1.25 14.69 -1.86
C VAL A 278 0.01 15.22 -2.59
N GLY A 279 -0.25 16.49 -2.47
CA GLY A 279 -1.43 17.17 -2.96
C GLY A 279 -2.43 17.51 -1.86
N LEU A 280 -2.79 18.79 -1.76
CA LEU A 280 -3.65 19.32 -0.69
C LEU A 280 -5.06 18.75 -0.75
N ASP A 281 -5.58 18.50 -1.95
CA ASP A 281 -6.87 17.80 -2.16
C ASP A 281 -6.83 16.36 -1.63
N THR A 282 -5.71 15.66 -1.82
CA THR A 282 -5.51 14.30 -1.29
C THR A 282 -5.45 14.32 0.24
N ALA A 283 -4.70 15.25 0.82
CA ALA A 283 -4.60 15.40 2.28
C ALA A 283 -5.97 15.74 2.89
N LYS A 284 -6.71 16.67 2.27
CA LYS A 284 -8.08 17.02 2.69
C LYS A 284 -9.02 15.82 2.59
N PHE A 285 -9.03 15.10 1.48
CA PHE A 285 -9.87 13.91 1.30
C PHE A 285 -9.66 12.86 2.40
N ILE A 286 -8.40 12.60 2.76
CA ILE A 286 -8.05 11.68 3.84
C ILE A 286 -8.58 12.18 5.18
N MET A 287 -8.38 13.46 5.47
CA MET A 287 -8.83 14.08 6.72
C MET A 287 -10.35 14.07 6.85
N ASP A 288 -11.07 14.47 5.80
CA ASP A 288 -12.53 14.49 5.79
C ASP A 288 -13.10 13.08 6.08
N GLY A 289 -12.54 12.04 5.44
CA GLY A 289 -12.95 10.66 5.68
C GLY A 289 -12.62 10.14 7.09
N TRP A 290 -11.61 10.69 7.74
CA TRP A 290 -11.27 10.33 9.12
C TRP A 290 -12.14 11.09 10.13
N VAL A 291 -12.44 12.37 9.88
CA VAL A 291 -13.37 13.18 10.71
C VAL A 291 -14.76 12.57 10.69
N GLU A 292 -15.24 12.08 9.55
CA GLU A 292 -16.55 11.42 9.44
C GLU A 292 -16.67 10.20 10.38
N LYS A 293 -15.55 9.47 10.57
CA LYS A 293 -15.50 8.26 11.41
C LYS A 293 -15.24 8.56 12.91
N ASP A 294 -14.55 9.65 13.20
CA ASP A 294 -14.12 10.01 14.57
C ASP A 294 -14.14 11.55 14.71
N PRO A 295 -15.35 12.17 14.76
CA PRO A 295 -15.52 13.62 14.69
C PRO A 295 -14.98 14.36 15.91
N ASP A 296 -14.89 13.69 17.05
CA ASP A 296 -14.44 14.30 18.31
C ASP A 296 -12.91 14.24 18.48
N ASN A 297 -12.20 13.66 17.52
CA ASN A 297 -10.74 13.50 17.62
C ASN A 297 -10.02 14.84 17.34
N PRO A 298 -9.32 15.42 18.32
CA PRO A 298 -8.68 16.73 18.14
C PRO A 298 -7.55 16.71 17.12
N LEU A 299 -6.96 15.55 16.84
CA LEU A 299 -5.89 15.42 15.85
C LEU A 299 -6.41 15.46 14.39
N MET A 300 -7.72 15.26 14.20
CA MET A 300 -8.35 15.17 12.89
C MET A 300 -9.19 16.39 12.52
N GLN A 301 -9.19 17.43 13.35
CA GLN A 301 -9.98 18.62 13.06
C GLN A 301 -9.52 19.30 11.77
N PRO A 302 -10.47 19.74 10.91
CA PRO A 302 -10.16 20.40 9.65
C PRO A 302 -9.40 21.72 9.88
N SER A 303 -8.57 22.11 8.89
CA SER A 303 -7.90 23.40 8.85
C SER A 303 -8.60 24.31 7.86
N GLU A 304 -8.88 25.55 8.26
CA GLU A 304 -9.48 26.55 7.37
C GLU A 304 -8.54 26.92 6.23
N MET A 305 -7.24 27.01 6.50
CA MET A 305 -6.22 27.31 5.49
C MET A 305 -6.15 26.22 4.41
N LEU A 306 -6.15 24.93 4.81
CA LEU A 306 -6.19 23.81 3.87
C LEU A 306 -7.46 23.84 3.04
N ASN A 307 -8.63 24.04 3.66
CA ASN A 307 -9.91 24.11 2.98
C ASN A 307 -9.93 25.23 1.95
N LYS A 308 -9.41 26.41 2.29
CA LYS A 308 -9.31 27.56 1.39
C LYS A 308 -8.43 27.27 0.17
N LEU A 309 -7.23 26.75 0.38
CA LEU A 309 -6.31 26.40 -0.73
C LEU A 309 -6.93 25.37 -1.68
N VAL A 310 -7.62 24.36 -1.14
CA VAL A 310 -8.29 23.34 -1.96
C VAL A 310 -9.47 23.96 -2.73
N ALA A 311 -10.27 24.83 -2.13
CA ALA A 311 -11.35 25.53 -2.81
C ALA A 311 -10.84 26.44 -3.96
N GLU A 312 -9.64 26.98 -3.83
CA GLU A 312 -8.94 27.77 -4.85
C GLU A 312 -8.22 26.91 -5.91
N CYS A 313 -8.41 25.58 -5.90
CA CYS A 313 -7.71 24.61 -6.78
C CYS A 313 -6.18 24.67 -6.70
N LYS A 314 -5.63 25.13 -5.58
CA LYS A 314 -4.21 25.17 -5.29
C LYS A 314 -3.79 23.87 -4.59
N PHE A 315 -3.54 22.84 -5.38
CA PHE A 315 -3.30 21.49 -4.85
C PHE A 315 -1.81 21.17 -4.63
N GLY A 316 -0.92 22.14 -4.73
CA GLY A 316 0.52 21.96 -4.61
C GLY A 316 1.25 21.79 -5.94
N LYS A 317 2.29 20.97 -5.98
CA LYS A 317 3.15 20.79 -7.17
C LYS A 317 2.39 20.42 -8.44
N LYS A 318 1.33 19.63 -8.33
CA LYS A 318 0.55 19.17 -9.49
C LYS A 318 -0.25 20.26 -10.20
N THR A 319 -0.55 21.36 -9.50
CA THR A 319 -1.24 22.53 -10.06
C THR A 319 -0.34 23.77 -10.15
N GLY A 320 0.94 23.65 -9.76
CA GLY A 320 1.91 24.74 -9.77
C GLY A 320 1.83 25.68 -8.57
N GLU A 321 0.84 25.56 -7.70
CA GLU A 321 0.68 26.35 -6.48
C GLU A 321 -0.03 25.54 -5.39
N GLY A 322 0.40 25.71 -4.14
CA GLY A 322 -0.16 25.18 -2.92
C GLY A 322 0.22 26.11 -1.78
N PHE A 323 0.85 25.58 -0.72
CA PHE A 323 1.52 26.43 0.28
C PHE A 323 2.66 27.21 -0.33
N TYR A 324 3.31 26.65 -1.34
CA TYR A 324 4.37 27.31 -2.13
C TYR A 324 3.95 27.48 -3.58
N LYS A 325 4.68 28.36 -4.30
CA LYS A 325 4.58 28.49 -5.76
C LYS A 325 5.69 27.70 -6.42
N TYR A 326 5.35 26.94 -7.44
CA TYR A 326 6.25 26.10 -8.22
C TYR A 326 6.33 26.63 -9.66
N LYS A 327 7.52 26.58 -10.22
CA LYS A 327 7.77 26.98 -11.62
C LYS A 327 7.51 25.82 -12.58
#